data_57d475127a3fd41ed1414ebcde20e48a
#
_entry.id   57d475127a3fd41ed1414ebcde20e48a
#
_cell.length_a   1.000
_cell.length_b   1.000
_cell.length_c   1.000
_cell.angle_alpha   90.00
_cell.angle_beta   90.00
_cell.angle_gamma   90.00
#
_symmetry.space_group_name_H-M   'P 1'
#
loop_
_entity.id
_entity.type
_entity.pdbx_description
1 polymer ?
#
loop_
_entity_poly.entity_id
_entity_poly.type
_entity_poly.pdbx_seq_one_letter_code
_entity_poly.pdbx_strand_id
1 'polypeptide(L)'
;MRLNGLAIRHFRNLGSQDLELPSEGVALIGDNAQGKSNFLEAIYFLETFRSFRGARDEQLVAFHEGVFRVAGTLQERDTGRSMEVAAAFEKKGKRKKVSVDGAEPDRMGDVLGRLAAVIFSPADVELVSGGPRERRRFLDIVLSLSEPGYLTALQDYRKILVRRNASLKDGQPSSVVVAWDSGLVGSG
;
A
#
# COMPACT_ATOMS: atom_id res chain seq x y z
N MET A 1 -16.99 -4.02 -4.59
CA MET A 1 -16.31 -3.56 -5.83
C MET A 1 -15.57 -4.72 -6.47
N ARG A 2 -15.40 -4.73 -7.77
CA ARG A 2 -14.66 -5.76 -8.53
C ARG A 2 -13.66 -5.07 -9.45
N LEU A 3 -12.45 -5.62 -9.55
CA LEU A 3 -11.43 -5.19 -10.49
C LEU A 3 -11.74 -5.82 -11.86
N ASN A 4 -12.08 -4.99 -12.86
CA ASN A 4 -12.43 -5.43 -14.22
C ASN A 4 -11.30 -5.19 -15.21
N GLY A 5 -10.44 -4.21 -14.95
CA GLY A 5 -9.33 -3.87 -15.80
C GLY A 5 -8.10 -3.53 -15.00
N LEU A 6 -6.93 -3.82 -15.55
CA LEU A 6 -5.63 -3.52 -14.94
C LEU A 6 -4.68 -3.01 -16.02
N ALA A 7 -4.23 -1.77 -15.86
CA ALA A 7 -3.19 -1.17 -16.67
C ALA A 7 -1.89 -1.10 -15.88
N ILE A 8 -0.82 -1.65 -16.43
CA ILE A 8 0.51 -1.69 -15.82
C ILE A 8 1.49 -1.00 -16.76
N ARG A 9 2.36 -0.15 -16.22
CA ARG A 9 3.47 0.48 -16.95
C ARG A 9 4.71 0.39 -16.09
N HIS A 10 5.74 -0.29 -16.59
CA HIS A 10 7.09 -0.35 -16.02
C HIS A 10 7.17 -0.74 -14.53
N PHE A 11 6.29 -1.67 -14.12
CA PHE A 11 6.24 -2.17 -12.75
C PHE A 11 7.05 -3.47 -12.63
N ARG A 12 8.13 -3.47 -11.86
CA ARG A 12 9.02 -4.62 -11.69
C ARG A 12 9.59 -5.08 -13.05
N ASN A 13 9.38 -6.35 -13.42
CA ASN A 13 9.72 -6.89 -14.74
C ASN A 13 8.52 -6.88 -15.72
N LEU A 14 7.41 -6.25 -15.33
CA LEU A 14 6.26 -6.08 -16.19
C LEU A 14 6.45 -4.80 -17.01
N GLY A 15 6.34 -4.92 -18.32
CA GLY A 15 6.42 -3.78 -19.22
C GLY A 15 5.11 -2.97 -19.23
N SER A 16 4.61 -2.68 -20.44
CA SER A 16 3.33 -2.00 -20.62
C SER A 16 2.27 -3.01 -21.01
N GLN A 17 1.22 -3.12 -20.21
CA GLN A 17 0.11 -4.06 -20.38
C GLN A 17 -1.20 -3.39 -20.02
N ASP A 18 -2.24 -3.67 -20.80
CA ASP A 18 -3.62 -3.34 -20.53
C ASP A 18 -4.42 -4.63 -20.58
N LEU A 19 -5.06 -5.00 -19.49
CA LEU A 19 -5.68 -6.30 -19.29
C LEU A 19 -7.11 -6.13 -18.84
N GLU A 20 -8.01 -6.84 -19.46
CA GLU A 20 -9.37 -7.06 -18.96
C GLU A 20 -9.38 -8.29 -18.06
N LEU A 21 -10.03 -8.17 -16.91
CA LEU A 21 -10.10 -9.22 -15.92
C LEU A 21 -11.52 -9.79 -15.88
N PRO A 22 -11.71 -11.03 -16.36
CA PRO A 22 -13.02 -11.68 -16.41
C PRO A 22 -13.56 -11.97 -15.00
N SER A 23 -14.88 -12.17 -14.91
CA SER A 23 -15.57 -12.41 -13.63
C SER A 23 -15.19 -13.73 -12.99
N GLU A 24 -14.89 -14.68 -13.79
CA GLU A 24 -14.59 -16.07 -13.42
C GLU A 24 -13.21 -16.20 -12.77
N GLY A 25 -12.38 -15.17 -12.93
CA GLY A 25 -11.01 -15.14 -12.43
C GLY A 25 -9.97 -15.35 -13.52
N VAL A 26 -8.71 -15.26 -13.13
CA VAL A 26 -7.56 -15.39 -14.03
C VAL A 26 -6.55 -16.37 -13.44
N ALA A 27 -6.08 -17.30 -14.24
CA ALA A 27 -4.95 -18.15 -13.93
C ALA A 27 -3.69 -17.64 -14.64
N LEU A 28 -2.64 -17.32 -13.88
CA LEU A 28 -1.35 -16.90 -14.41
C LEU A 28 -0.44 -18.13 -14.55
N ILE A 29 -0.18 -18.55 -15.78
CA ILE A 29 0.63 -19.72 -16.11
C ILE A 29 1.91 -19.26 -16.80
N GLY A 30 3.02 -19.94 -16.54
CA GLY A 30 4.34 -19.67 -17.15
C GLY A 30 5.48 -20.06 -16.22
N ASP A 31 6.71 -19.94 -16.72
CA ASP A 31 7.92 -20.30 -16.00
C ASP A 31 8.20 -19.37 -14.81
N ASN A 32 9.12 -19.78 -13.95
CA ASN A 32 9.55 -18.95 -12.82
C ASN A 32 10.19 -17.65 -13.33
N ALA A 33 10.12 -16.61 -12.51
CA ALA A 33 10.63 -15.27 -12.79
C ALA A 33 9.95 -14.51 -13.95
N GLN A 34 8.89 -15.04 -14.59
CA GLN A 34 8.15 -14.36 -15.67
C GLN A 34 7.22 -13.23 -15.19
N GLY A 35 7.16 -12.94 -13.89
CA GLY A 35 6.38 -11.82 -13.38
C GLY A 35 5.03 -12.17 -12.78
N LYS A 36 4.63 -13.44 -12.71
CA LYS A 36 3.34 -13.86 -12.13
C LYS A 36 3.06 -13.23 -10.75
N SER A 37 4.02 -13.34 -9.85
CA SER A 37 3.90 -12.74 -8.52
C SER A 37 4.00 -11.21 -8.54
N ASN A 38 4.67 -10.61 -9.53
CA ASN A 38 4.72 -9.16 -9.69
C ASN A 38 3.39 -8.61 -10.21
N PHE A 39 2.66 -9.41 -10.98
CA PHE A 39 1.29 -9.10 -11.37
C PHE A 39 0.34 -9.04 -10.15
N LEU A 40 0.40 -10.03 -9.27
CA LEU A 40 -0.35 -10.02 -8.01
C LEU A 40 0.08 -8.84 -7.11
N GLU A 41 1.38 -8.51 -7.10
CA GLU A 41 1.90 -7.36 -6.37
C GLU A 41 1.36 -6.03 -6.91
N ALA A 42 1.16 -5.90 -8.22
CA ALA A 42 0.55 -4.72 -8.82
C ALA A 42 -0.92 -4.55 -8.39
N ILE A 43 -1.70 -5.63 -8.34
CA ILE A 43 -3.09 -5.60 -7.84
C ILE A 43 -3.13 -5.20 -6.36
N TYR A 44 -2.32 -5.84 -5.52
CA TYR A 44 -2.24 -5.50 -4.09
C TYR A 44 -1.76 -4.06 -3.86
N PHE A 45 -0.88 -3.58 -4.74
CA PHE A 45 -0.40 -2.19 -4.67
C PHE A 45 -1.52 -1.18 -4.87
N LEU A 46 -2.55 -1.48 -5.66
CA LEU A 46 -3.73 -0.61 -5.81
C LEU A 46 -4.62 -0.54 -4.56
N GLU A 47 -4.60 -1.57 -3.72
CA GLU A 47 -5.36 -1.59 -2.47
C GLU A 47 -4.68 -0.77 -1.37
N THR A 48 -3.37 -1.01 -1.17
CA THR A 48 -2.63 -0.53 0.00
C THR A 48 -1.60 0.54 -0.34
N PHE A 49 -1.34 0.77 -1.63
CA PHE A 49 -0.25 1.60 -2.17
C PHE A 49 1.12 1.21 -1.62
N ARG A 50 1.29 -0.09 -1.31
CA ARG A 50 2.52 -0.68 -0.78
C ARG A 50 2.75 -2.06 -1.35
N SER A 51 4.02 -2.47 -1.41
CA SER A 51 4.37 -3.84 -1.72
C SER A 51 4.04 -4.78 -0.56
N PHE A 52 3.35 -5.89 -0.80
CA PHE A 52 3.17 -6.93 0.22
C PHE A 52 4.47 -7.62 0.61
N ARG A 53 5.48 -7.58 -0.28
CA ARG A 53 6.83 -8.09 0.00
C ARG A 53 7.72 -7.12 0.77
N GLY A 54 7.20 -5.94 1.16
CA GLY A 54 7.95 -4.92 1.88
C GLY A 54 8.98 -4.16 1.03
N ALA A 55 8.93 -4.27 -0.30
CA ALA A 55 9.79 -3.51 -1.18
C ALA A 55 9.50 -2.00 -1.11
N ARG A 56 10.53 -1.18 -1.23
CA ARG A 56 10.38 0.27 -1.38
C ARG A 56 9.87 0.60 -2.78
N ASP A 57 9.16 1.71 -2.93
CA ASP A 57 8.58 2.11 -4.22
C ASP A 57 9.62 2.23 -5.34
N GLU A 58 10.83 2.67 -5.01
CA GLU A 58 11.95 2.75 -5.97
C GLU A 58 12.32 1.37 -6.58
N GLN A 59 12.13 0.30 -5.81
CA GLN A 59 12.41 -1.07 -6.22
C GLN A 59 11.27 -1.67 -7.07
N LEU A 60 10.13 -1.01 -7.11
CA LEU A 60 8.98 -1.41 -7.94
C LEU A 60 9.08 -0.88 -9.36
N VAL A 61 9.90 0.13 -9.60
CA VAL A 61 10.14 0.66 -10.96
C VAL A 61 11.01 -0.31 -11.74
N ALA A 62 10.63 -0.62 -12.97
CA ALA A 62 11.38 -1.49 -13.87
C ALA A 62 12.83 -1.03 -14.07
N PHE A 63 13.72 -1.95 -14.43
CA PHE A 63 15.12 -1.62 -14.75
C PHE A 63 15.15 -0.63 -15.93
N HIS A 64 16.06 0.33 -15.87
CA HIS A 64 16.24 1.40 -16.84
C HIS A 64 15.11 2.41 -16.96
N GLU A 65 14.03 2.24 -16.16
CA GLU A 65 12.90 3.15 -16.16
C GLU A 65 12.95 4.13 -14.96
N GLY A 66 12.32 5.30 -15.15
CA GLY A 66 12.25 6.34 -14.12
C GLY A 66 10.94 6.37 -13.35
N VAL A 67 9.88 5.77 -13.93
CA VAL A 67 8.51 5.85 -13.40
C VAL A 67 7.83 4.50 -13.58
N PHE A 68 7.00 4.09 -12.62
CA PHE A 68 5.96 3.10 -12.87
C PHE A 68 4.57 3.70 -12.69
N ARG A 69 3.58 3.11 -13.34
CA ARG A 69 2.15 3.36 -13.08
C ARG A 69 1.39 2.04 -13.06
N VAL A 70 0.50 1.91 -12.08
CA VAL A 70 -0.51 0.86 -12.03
C VAL A 70 -1.86 1.53 -11.90
N ALA A 71 -2.83 1.12 -12.71
CA ALA A 71 -4.20 1.61 -12.65
C ALA A 71 -5.17 0.44 -12.74
N GLY A 72 -6.21 0.49 -11.92
CA GLY A 72 -7.27 -0.50 -11.89
C GLY A 72 -8.62 0.12 -12.18
N THR A 73 -9.38 -0.47 -13.10
CA THR A 73 -10.79 -0.14 -13.30
C THR A 73 -11.63 -1.00 -12.36
N LEU A 74 -12.26 -0.34 -11.40
CA LEU A 74 -13.14 -0.97 -10.40
C LEU A 74 -14.60 -0.78 -10.83
N GLN A 75 -15.40 -1.83 -10.71
CA GLN A 75 -16.84 -1.76 -10.94
C GLN A 75 -17.61 -2.10 -9.66
N GLU A 76 -18.56 -1.28 -9.35
CA GLU A 76 -19.50 -1.53 -8.26
C GLU A 76 -20.54 -2.57 -8.71
N ARG A 77 -20.77 -3.60 -7.89
CA ARG A 77 -21.64 -4.72 -8.27
C ARG A 77 -23.10 -4.30 -8.42
N ASP A 78 -23.57 -3.43 -7.53
CA ASP A 78 -25.00 -3.10 -7.42
C ASP A 78 -25.44 -2.01 -8.40
N THR A 79 -24.58 -1.04 -8.66
CA THR A 79 -24.90 0.12 -9.53
C THR A 79 -24.29 0.00 -10.92
N GLY A 80 -23.31 -0.89 -11.13
CA GLY A 80 -22.52 -0.97 -12.36
C GLY A 80 -21.59 0.22 -12.59
N ARG A 81 -21.50 1.17 -11.64
CA ARG A 81 -20.63 2.34 -11.74
C ARG A 81 -19.17 1.90 -11.77
N SER A 82 -18.45 2.45 -12.73
CA SER A 82 -17.00 2.24 -12.85
C SER A 82 -16.23 3.41 -12.27
N MET A 83 -15.05 3.11 -11.72
CA MET A 83 -14.12 4.07 -11.14
C MET A 83 -12.70 3.61 -11.46
N GLU A 84 -11.80 4.51 -11.82
CA GLU A 84 -10.37 4.24 -11.94
C GLU A 84 -9.68 4.59 -10.63
N VAL A 85 -8.87 3.66 -10.11
CA VAL A 85 -7.88 3.92 -9.05
C VAL A 85 -6.51 3.72 -9.66
N ALA A 86 -5.65 4.73 -9.57
CA ALA A 86 -4.30 4.64 -10.11
C ALA A 86 -3.25 5.11 -9.11
N ALA A 87 -2.08 4.49 -9.21
CA ALA A 87 -0.90 4.89 -8.46
C ALA A 87 0.34 4.89 -9.35
N ALA A 88 1.17 5.90 -9.21
CA ALA A 88 2.43 6.06 -9.91
C ALA A 88 3.54 6.46 -8.95
N PHE A 89 4.76 6.11 -9.28
CA PHE A 89 5.94 6.54 -8.53
C PHE A 89 7.06 6.93 -9.48
N GLU A 90 7.67 8.09 -9.23
CA GLU A 90 8.80 8.65 -9.96
C GLU A 90 10.08 8.57 -9.09
N LYS A 91 11.13 7.92 -9.61
CA LYS A 91 12.42 7.78 -8.92
C LYS A 91 13.12 9.11 -8.67
N LYS A 92 13.19 9.99 -9.69
CA LYS A 92 13.97 11.23 -9.64
C LYS A 92 13.56 12.15 -8.49
N GLY A 93 12.24 12.34 -8.30
CA GLY A 93 11.68 13.16 -7.23
C GLY A 93 11.27 12.37 -5.99
N LYS A 94 11.39 11.05 -6.00
CA LYS A 94 10.82 10.14 -4.97
C LYS A 94 9.35 10.44 -4.69
N ARG A 95 8.60 10.75 -5.76
CA ARG A 95 7.21 11.20 -5.68
C ARG A 95 6.26 10.06 -5.99
N LYS A 96 5.37 9.79 -5.04
CA LYS A 96 4.22 8.92 -5.24
C LYS A 96 3.00 9.80 -5.51
N LYS A 97 2.24 9.42 -6.53
CA LYS A 97 0.97 10.05 -6.88
C LYS A 97 -0.10 8.97 -6.92
N VAL A 98 -1.23 9.24 -6.27
CA VAL A 98 -2.43 8.40 -6.30
C VAL A 98 -3.57 9.24 -6.86
N SER A 99 -4.44 8.62 -7.65
CA SER A 99 -5.62 9.30 -8.19
C SER A 99 -6.84 8.37 -8.23
N VAL A 100 -8.00 8.99 -8.13
CA VAL A 100 -9.31 8.36 -8.35
C VAL A 100 -10.00 9.15 -9.47
N ASP A 101 -10.36 8.49 -10.55
CA ASP A 101 -10.94 9.12 -11.75
C ASP A 101 -10.12 10.32 -12.24
N GLY A 102 -8.78 10.20 -12.17
CA GLY A 102 -7.82 11.22 -12.58
C GLY A 102 -7.57 12.34 -11.56
N ALA A 103 -8.38 12.49 -10.50
CA ALA A 103 -8.21 13.47 -9.46
C ALA A 103 -7.35 12.95 -8.30
N GLU A 104 -6.46 13.78 -7.75
CA GLU A 104 -5.74 13.44 -6.52
C GLU A 104 -6.68 13.56 -5.31
N PRO A 105 -6.72 12.57 -4.41
CA PRO A 105 -7.53 12.65 -3.21
C PRO A 105 -6.94 13.63 -2.20
N ASP A 106 -7.77 14.28 -1.41
CA ASP A 106 -7.34 15.17 -0.32
C ASP A 106 -6.55 14.40 0.75
N ARG A 107 -6.95 13.15 1.01
CA ARG A 107 -6.30 12.27 1.97
C ARG A 107 -6.10 10.88 1.38
N MET A 108 -4.94 10.30 1.61
CA MET A 108 -4.65 8.92 1.19
C MET A 108 -5.65 7.91 1.79
N GLY A 109 -6.12 8.15 3.02
CA GLY A 109 -7.13 7.31 3.67
C GLY A 109 -8.46 7.20 2.93
N ASP A 110 -8.81 8.18 2.10
CA ASP A 110 -10.08 8.19 1.36
C ASP A 110 -10.08 7.22 0.17
N VAL A 111 -8.90 6.78 -0.23
CA VAL A 111 -8.71 5.84 -1.36
C VAL A 111 -8.29 4.46 -0.88
N LEU A 112 -7.67 4.39 0.30
CA LEU A 112 -7.21 3.13 0.87
C LEU A 112 -8.41 2.18 1.06
N GLY A 113 -8.27 0.93 0.60
CA GLY A 113 -9.33 -0.08 0.76
C GLY A 113 -10.53 0.06 -0.20
N ARG A 114 -10.49 0.99 -1.18
CA ARG A 114 -11.53 1.03 -2.23
C ARG A 114 -11.54 -0.23 -3.08
N LEU A 115 -10.40 -0.78 -3.38
CA LEU A 115 -10.25 -2.16 -3.82
C LEU A 115 -10.03 -3.02 -2.58
N ALA A 116 -10.96 -3.89 -2.23
CA ALA A 116 -10.74 -4.88 -1.20
C ALA A 116 -10.13 -6.13 -1.86
N ALA A 117 -8.89 -6.42 -1.55
CA ALA A 117 -8.17 -7.59 -2.05
C ALA A 117 -7.62 -8.43 -0.89
N VAL A 118 -7.68 -9.73 -1.01
CA VAL A 118 -7.02 -10.65 -0.08
C VAL A 118 -5.90 -11.35 -0.83
N ILE A 119 -4.68 -11.20 -0.33
CA ILE A 119 -3.54 -11.93 -0.86
C ILE A 119 -3.13 -13.05 0.09
N PHE A 120 -2.79 -14.19 -0.48
CA PHE A 120 -2.20 -15.30 0.24
C PHE A 120 -0.85 -15.66 -0.39
N SER A 121 0.19 -15.69 0.40
CA SER A 121 1.55 -15.98 -0.05
C SER A 121 2.28 -16.92 0.91
N PRO A 122 3.31 -17.64 0.48
CA PRO A 122 4.10 -18.47 1.39
C PRO A 122 4.71 -17.69 2.58
N ALA A 123 4.93 -16.38 2.44
CA ALA A 123 5.45 -15.54 3.51
C ALA A 123 4.43 -15.33 4.65
N ASP A 124 3.13 -15.59 4.44
CA ASP A 124 2.11 -15.41 5.47
C ASP A 124 2.23 -16.46 6.60
N VAL A 125 2.97 -17.53 6.37
CA VAL A 125 3.38 -18.46 7.45
C VAL A 125 4.13 -17.73 8.56
N GLU A 126 4.83 -16.63 8.27
CA GLU A 126 5.52 -15.81 9.27
C GLU A 126 4.56 -15.11 10.26
N LEU A 127 3.27 -14.99 9.93
CA LEU A 127 2.26 -14.50 10.90
C LEU A 127 2.16 -15.43 12.12
N VAL A 128 2.34 -16.73 11.91
CA VAL A 128 2.28 -17.75 12.96
C VAL A 128 3.67 -18.03 13.53
N SER A 129 4.65 -18.32 12.69
CA SER A 129 5.99 -18.74 13.08
C SER A 129 6.94 -17.56 13.41
N GLY A 130 6.64 -16.36 12.89
CA GLY A 130 7.46 -15.19 13.06
C GLY A 130 7.24 -14.43 14.37
N GLY A 131 7.88 -13.28 14.48
CA GLY A 131 7.87 -12.43 15.67
C GLY A 131 6.63 -11.53 15.81
N PRO A 132 6.56 -10.76 16.92
CA PRO A 132 5.46 -9.82 17.15
C PRO A 132 5.37 -8.69 16.11
N ARG A 133 6.46 -8.42 15.38
CA ARG A 133 6.51 -7.36 14.38
C ARG A 133 5.59 -7.67 13.20
N GLU A 134 5.61 -8.90 12.70
CA GLU A 134 4.82 -9.37 11.57
C GLU A 134 3.33 -9.33 11.92
N ARG A 135 2.97 -9.80 13.11
CA ARG A 135 1.59 -9.77 13.61
C ARG A 135 1.08 -8.33 13.77
N ARG A 136 1.87 -7.43 14.38
CA ARG A 136 1.47 -6.01 14.47
C ARG A 136 1.31 -5.38 13.10
N ARG A 137 2.24 -5.65 12.16
CA ARG A 137 2.14 -5.13 10.79
C ARG A 137 0.86 -5.60 10.11
N PHE A 138 0.50 -6.87 10.27
CA PHE A 138 -0.74 -7.43 9.72
C PHE A 138 -1.97 -6.70 10.31
N LEU A 139 -2.05 -6.56 11.63
CA LEU A 139 -3.13 -5.84 12.29
C LEU A 139 -3.19 -4.38 11.86
N ASP A 140 -2.05 -3.68 11.79
CA ASP A 140 -1.98 -2.30 11.30
C ASP A 140 -2.57 -2.16 9.88
N ILE A 141 -2.31 -3.13 9.00
CA ILE A 141 -2.86 -3.14 7.63
C ILE A 141 -4.38 -3.35 7.68
N VAL A 142 -4.83 -4.41 8.35
CA VAL A 142 -6.28 -4.73 8.43
C VAL A 142 -7.05 -3.56 9.03
N LEU A 143 -6.62 -3.03 10.17
CA LEU A 143 -7.28 -1.91 10.83
C LEU A 143 -7.24 -0.62 10.00
N SER A 144 -6.14 -0.38 9.26
CA SER A 144 -6.07 0.78 8.36
C SER A 144 -7.06 0.69 7.19
N LEU A 145 -7.47 -0.53 6.80
CA LEU A 145 -8.43 -0.76 5.72
C LEU A 145 -9.89 -0.80 6.21
N SER A 146 -10.13 -1.21 7.47
CA SER A 146 -11.46 -1.45 8.01
C SER A 146 -11.95 -0.36 8.94
N GLU A 147 -11.05 0.32 9.68
CA GLU A 147 -11.42 1.27 10.72
C GLU A 147 -11.15 2.72 10.29
N PRO A 148 -12.21 3.56 10.15
CA PRO A 148 -12.04 4.97 9.84
C PRO A 148 -11.18 5.70 10.88
N GLY A 149 -10.16 6.42 10.42
CA GLY A 149 -9.28 7.19 11.29
C GLY A 149 -8.07 6.42 11.83
N TYR A 150 -8.08 5.08 11.83
CA TYR A 150 -6.95 4.28 12.34
C TYR A 150 -5.62 4.62 11.66
N LEU A 151 -5.61 4.73 10.32
CA LEU A 151 -4.40 5.10 9.59
C LEU A 151 -3.81 6.44 10.04
N THR A 152 -4.68 7.42 10.28
CA THR A 152 -4.27 8.76 10.74
C THR A 152 -3.67 8.68 12.14
N ALA A 153 -4.36 8.01 13.07
CA ALA A 153 -3.88 7.78 14.43
C ALA A 153 -2.53 7.05 14.44
N LEU A 154 -2.39 5.97 13.64
CA LEU A 154 -1.14 5.22 13.51
C LEU A 154 0.01 6.09 12.96
N GLN A 155 -0.27 6.96 11.98
CA GLN A 155 0.73 7.86 11.42
C GLN A 155 1.18 8.89 12.46
N ASP A 156 0.25 9.46 13.23
CA ASP A 156 0.55 10.46 14.25
C ASP A 156 1.30 9.81 15.43
N TYR A 157 0.86 8.65 15.89
CA TYR A 157 1.59 7.86 16.88
C TYR A 157 3.04 7.62 16.46
N ARG A 158 3.28 7.18 15.21
CA ARG A 158 4.64 6.93 14.72
C ARG A 158 5.48 8.19 14.63
N LYS A 159 4.91 9.33 14.22
CA LYS A 159 5.62 10.62 14.20
C LYS A 159 6.03 11.06 15.62
N ILE A 160 5.11 10.97 16.57
CA ILE A 160 5.35 11.34 17.96
C ILE A 160 6.41 10.42 18.58
N LEU A 161 6.31 9.10 18.36
CA LEU A 161 7.26 8.11 18.84
C LEU A 161 8.69 8.39 18.35
N VAL A 162 8.86 8.73 17.08
CA VAL A 162 10.17 9.09 16.51
C VAL A 162 10.75 10.33 17.20
N ARG A 163 9.94 11.38 17.39
CA ARG A 163 10.36 12.63 18.06
C ARG A 163 10.71 12.39 19.53
N ARG A 164 9.86 11.63 20.23
CA ARG A 164 10.13 11.24 21.63
C ARG A 164 11.46 10.49 21.76
N ASN A 165 11.68 9.49 20.93
CA ASN A 165 12.92 8.71 20.96
C ASN A 165 14.15 9.56 20.62
N ALA A 166 14.03 10.52 19.71
CA ALA A 166 15.08 11.50 19.44
C ALA A 166 15.36 12.38 20.67
N SER A 167 14.32 12.93 21.33
CA SER A 167 14.47 13.73 22.53
C SER A 167 15.16 12.97 23.66
N LEU A 168 14.84 11.69 23.85
CA LEU A 168 15.53 10.83 24.83
C LEU A 168 17.01 10.63 24.49
N LYS A 169 17.30 10.38 23.21
CA LYS A 169 18.67 10.16 22.73
C LYS A 169 19.53 11.43 22.85
N ASP A 170 18.92 12.60 22.63
CA ASP A 170 19.59 13.89 22.70
C ASP A 170 19.67 14.45 24.13
N GLY A 171 19.21 13.68 25.15
CA GLY A 171 19.26 14.09 26.55
C GLY A 171 18.38 15.29 26.88
N GLN A 172 17.27 15.49 26.17
CA GLN A 172 16.36 16.60 26.39
C GLN A 172 15.74 16.56 27.79
N PRO A 173 15.33 17.72 28.37
CA PRO A 173 14.70 17.78 29.69
C PRO A 173 13.46 16.87 29.79
N SER A 174 13.21 16.31 30.97
CA SER A 174 12.07 15.42 31.22
C SER A 174 10.72 16.04 30.83
N SER A 175 10.56 17.35 30.97
CA SER A 175 9.33 18.07 30.57
C SER A 175 9.04 17.95 29.07
N VAL A 176 10.06 17.95 28.24
CA VAL A 176 9.92 17.74 26.78
C VAL A 176 9.49 16.30 26.47
N VAL A 177 10.08 15.33 27.18
CA VAL A 177 9.72 13.90 26.98
C VAL A 177 8.28 13.63 27.40
N VAL A 178 7.85 14.19 28.59
CA VAL A 178 6.48 14.07 29.08
C VAL A 178 5.46 14.69 28.13
N ALA A 179 5.79 15.80 27.47
CA ALA A 179 4.91 16.37 26.44
C ALA A 179 4.67 15.41 25.27
N TRP A 180 5.71 14.69 24.82
CA TRP A 180 5.56 13.64 23.81
C TRP A 180 4.79 12.42 24.32
N ASP A 181 4.97 12.02 25.60
CA ASP A 181 4.23 10.92 26.21
C ASP A 181 2.72 11.19 26.21
N SER A 182 2.31 12.41 26.51
CA SER A 182 0.91 12.84 26.45
C SER A 182 0.33 12.70 25.03
N GLY A 183 1.11 13.06 24.01
CA GLY A 183 0.73 12.87 22.61
C GLY A 183 0.60 11.40 22.19
N LEU A 184 1.46 10.52 22.71
CA LEU A 184 1.38 9.07 22.48
C LEU A 184 0.11 8.47 23.07
N VAL A 185 -0.27 8.87 24.28
CA VAL A 185 -1.50 8.38 24.94
C VAL A 185 -2.75 8.83 24.18
N GLY A 186 -2.74 10.03 23.61
CA GLY A 186 -3.89 10.55 22.86
C GLY A 186 -4.07 9.94 21.46
N SER A 187 -3.03 9.29 20.91
CA SER A 187 -3.05 8.69 19.56
C SER A 187 -2.91 7.17 19.54
N GLY A 188 -2.74 6.52 20.71
CA GLY A 188 -2.54 5.08 20.88
C GLY A 188 -3.78 4.29 21.28
#